data_1b40f8121f03770baace1bedef0481d2
#
_entry.id   1b40f8121f03770baace1bedef0481d2
#
_cell.length_a   1.000
_cell.length_b   1.000
_cell.length_c   1.000
_cell.angle_alpha   90.00
_cell.angle_beta   90.00
_cell.angle_gamma   90.00
#
_symmetry.space_group_name_H-M   'P 1'
#
loop_
_entity.id
_entity.type
_entity.pdbx_description
1 polymer ?
#
loop_
_entity_poly.entity_id
_entity_poly.type
_entity_poly.pdbx_seq_one_letter_code
_entity_poly.pdbx_strand_id
1 'polypeptide(L)'
;TENKILNMNILTKGVEAIIKDENKGIYHVCEINGEVVGQIMYTFEWSDWRNGTFLWIQSVYVNKEFRGMGVFKALYKFIRDIADNDNNICGIRLYVEKENTIAKKTYKNIGMKECNYYIYEYDKE
;
A
#
# COMPACT_ATOMS: atom_id res chain seq x y z
N THR A 1 -2.07 -0.10 11.51
CA THR A 1 -2.40 -0.60 12.81
C THR A 1 -3.87 -0.41 13.14
N GLU A 2 -4.66 -1.31 12.63
CA GLU A 2 -6.08 -1.39 12.93
C GLU A 2 -6.29 -2.33 14.11
N ASN A 3 -7.22 -1.98 15.00
CA ASN A 3 -7.57 -2.82 16.15
C ASN A 3 -8.49 -3.97 15.73
N LYS A 4 -8.07 -4.73 14.73
CA LYS A 4 -8.83 -5.88 14.22
C LYS A 4 -8.10 -7.17 14.56
N ILE A 5 -8.88 -8.18 14.95
CA ILE A 5 -8.36 -9.53 15.08
C ILE A 5 -8.47 -10.19 13.71
N LEU A 6 -7.33 -10.57 13.15
CA LEU A 6 -7.29 -11.19 11.83
C LEU A 6 -7.45 -12.71 11.95
N ASN A 7 -8.27 -13.28 11.07
CA ASN A 7 -8.34 -14.73 10.90
C ASN A 7 -7.16 -15.16 10.04
N MET A 8 -6.20 -15.86 10.63
CA MET A 8 -4.96 -16.24 9.94
C MET A 8 -5.18 -17.14 8.74
N ASN A 9 -6.20 -18.00 8.77
CA ASN A 9 -6.50 -18.84 7.61
C ASN A 9 -7.00 -18.03 6.43
N ILE A 10 -7.87 -17.06 6.68
CA ILE A 10 -8.39 -16.17 5.64
C ILE A 10 -7.27 -15.29 5.11
N LEU A 11 -6.47 -14.72 6.00
CA LEU A 11 -5.35 -13.85 5.62
C LEU A 11 -4.32 -14.61 4.77
N THR A 12 -3.95 -15.81 5.18
CA THR A 12 -3.00 -16.64 4.43
C THR A 12 -3.49 -16.92 3.02
N LYS A 13 -4.75 -17.29 2.87
CA LYS A 13 -5.34 -17.53 1.55
C LYS A 13 -5.40 -16.27 0.71
N GLY A 14 -5.69 -15.12 1.33
CA GLY A 14 -5.72 -13.85 0.63
C GLY A 14 -4.35 -13.44 0.10
N VAL A 15 -3.31 -13.62 0.89
CA VAL A 15 -1.92 -13.32 0.46
C VAL A 15 -1.50 -14.27 -0.67
N GLU A 16 -1.78 -15.58 -0.53
CA GLU A 16 -1.46 -16.56 -1.55
C GLU A 16 -2.16 -16.24 -2.88
N ALA A 17 -3.40 -15.80 -2.83
CA ALA A 17 -4.16 -15.46 -4.02
C ALA A 17 -3.50 -14.31 -4.80
N ILE A 18 -2.97 -13.31 -4.11
CA ILE A 18 -2.26 -12.19 -4.75
C ILE A 18 -0.93 -12.68 -5.35
N ILE A 19 -0.19 -13.49 -4.62
CA ILE A 19 1.10 -14.01 -5.11
C ILE A 19 0.92 -14.83 -6.38
N LYS A 20 -0.18 -15.56 -6.50
CA LYS A 20 -0.48 -16.41 -7.65
C LYS A 20 -1.09 -15.65 -8.83
N ASP A 21 -1.64 -14.47 -8.60
CA ASP A 21 -2.37 -13.72 -9.63
C ASP A 21 -2.03 -12.24 -9.53
N GLU A 22 -1.13 -11.80 -10.40
CA GLU A 22 -0.67 -10.41 -10.44
C GLU A 22 -1.76 -9.41 -10.82
N ASN A 23 -2.91 -9.88 -11.31
CA ASN A 23 -4.05 -9.00 -11.57
C ASN A 23 -4.77 -8.58 -10.29
N LYS A 24 -4.58 -9.32 -9.20
CA LYS A 24 -5.15 -8.97 -7.90
C LYS A 24 -4.30 -7.93 -7.17
N GLY A 25 -2.99 -7.98 -7.36
CA GLY A 25 -2.08 -7.06 -6.70
C GLY A 25 -0.65 -7.55 -6.82
N ILE A 26 0.27 -6.73 -6.34
CA ILE A 26 1.70 -7.03 -6.41
C ILE A 26 2.36 -6.70 -5.08
N TYR A 27 3.21 -7.62 -4.61
CA TYR A 27 4.09 -7.40 -3.48
C TYR A 27 5.48 -7.00 -3.93
N HIS A 28 6.08 -6.04 -3.25
CA HIS A 28 7.51 -5.72 -3.35
C HIS A 28 8.12 -5.82 -1.97
N VAL A 29 9.36 -6.26 -1.92
CA VAL A 29 10.08 -6.40 -0.65
C VAL A 29 11.34 -5.58 -0.68
N CYS A 30 11.78 -5.16 0.51
CA CYS A 30 13.06 -4.50 0.72
C CYS A 30 14.00 -5.48 1.43
N GLU A 31 15.17 -5.71 0.85
CA GLU A 31 16.19 -6.56 1.45
C GLU A 31 17.39 -5.73 1.88
N ILE A 32 17.93 -6.07 3.03
CA ILE A 32 19.21 -5.52 3.51
C ILE A 32 20.08 -6.71 3.86
N ASN A 33 21.24 -6.81 3.21
CA ASN A 33 22.20 -7.91 3.44
C ASN A 33 21.56 -9.30 3.31
N GLY A 34 20.67 -9.47 2.33
CA GLY A 34 20.01 -10.75 2.10
C GLY A 34 18.81 -11.03 3.00
N GLU A 35 18.48 -10.13 3.91
CA GLU A 35 17.32 -10.25 4.80
C GLU A 35 16.18 -9.38 4.32
N VAL A 36 14.98 -9.93 4.22
CA VAL A 36 13.78 -9.14 3.92
C VAL A 36 13.36 -8.36 5.16
N VAL A 37 13.42 -7.04 5.09
CA VAL A 37 13.17 -6.17 6.24
C VAL A 37 11.89 -5.36 6.12
N GLY A 38 11.26 -5.38 4.96
CA GLY A 38 9.98 -4.67 4.75
C GLY A 38 9.29 -5.13 3.49
N GLN A 39 8.01 -4.83 3.41
CA GLN A 39 7.20 -5.14 2.23
C GLN A 39 6.15 -4.06 2.00
N ILE A 40 5.74 -3.94 0.76
CA ILE A 40 4.61 -3.11 0.36
C ILE A 40 3.80 -3.88 -0.67
N MET A 41 2.48 -3.77 -0.59
CA MET A 41 1.59 -4.42 -1.55
C MET A 41 0.56 -3.43 -2.03
N TYR A 42 0.28 -3.46 -3.33
CA TYR A 42 -0.78 -2.63 -3.89
C TYR A 42 -1.71 -3.45 -4.77
N THR A 43 -2.93 -2.96 -4.86
CA THR A 43 -3.95 -3.44 -5.77
C THR A 43 -4.26 -2.36 -6.80
N PHE A 44 -5.22 -2.59 -7.67
CA PHE A 44 -5.49 -1.71 -8.80
C PHE A 44 -6.92 -1.19 -8.76
N GLU A 45 -7.10 0.08 -9.13
CA GLU A 45 -8.41 0.65 -9.33
C GLU A 45 -8.42 1.36 -10.69
N TRP A 46 -9.32 0.94 -11.57
CA TRP A 46 -9.48 1.62 -12.85
C TRP A 46 -10.28 2.92 -12.66
N SER A 47 -9.81 3.99 -13.28
CA SER A 47 -10.51 5.27 -13.33
C SER A 47 -10.83 5.62 -14.77
N ASP A 48 -12.11 5.57 -15.14
CA ASP A 48 -12.54 5.94 -16.47
C ASP A 48 -12.35 7.44 -16.74
N TRP A 49 -12.57 8.27 -15.73
CA TRP A 49 -12.37 9.71 -15.87
C TRP A 49 -10.92 10.08 -16.19
N ARG A 50 -9.98 9.29 -15.69
CA ARG A 50 -8.55 9.53 -15.90
C ARG A 50 -7.96 8.65 -16.99
N ASN A 51 -8.75 7.72 -17.50
CA ASN A 51 -8.27 6.71 -18.44
C ASN A 51 -6.97 6.07 -17.94
N GLY A 52 -6.97 5.68 -16.68
CA GLY A 52 -5.79 5.14 -16.05
C GLY A 52 -6.09 4.34 -14.79
N THR A 53 -5.07 3.71 -14.27
CA THR A 53 -5.15 2.85 -13.10
C THR A 53 -4.50 3.53 -11.90
N PHE A 54 -5.21 3.56 -10.78
CA PHE A 54 -4.59 3.89 -9.48
C PHE A 54 -3.92 2.66 -8.91
N LEU A 55 -2.76 2.86 -8.31
CA LEU A 55 -2.16 1.87 -7.43
C LEU A 55 -2.64 2.15 -6.01
N TRP A 56 -3.36 1.19 -5.42
CA TRP A 56 -3.84 1.29 -4.05
C TRP A 56 -2.90 0.52 -3.13
N ILE A 57 -2.18 1.23 -2.29
CA ILE A 57 -1.33 0.61 -1.28
C ILE A 57 -2.22 0.03 -0.21
N GLN A 58 -2.25 -1.31 -0.11
CA GLN A 58 -3.13 -2.04 0.81
C GLN A 58 -2.39 -2.56 2.03
N SER A 59 -1.10 -2.78 1.92
CA SER A 59 -0.30 -3.35 3.00
C SER A 59 1.10 -2.78 2.96
N VAL A 60 1.57 -2.37 4.13
CA VAL A 60 2.95 -1.94 4.34
C VAL A 60 3.40 -2.51 5.66
N TYR A 61 4.57 -3.13 5.67
CA TYR A 61 5.17 -3.59 6.91
C TYR A 61 6.69 -3.39 6.86
N VAL A 62 7.23 -2.91 7.96
CA VAL A 62 8.68 -2.79 8.15
C VAL A 62 9.02 -3.50 9.46
N ASN A 63 10.00 -4.39 9.42
CA ASN A 63 10.47 -5.07 10.62
C ASN A 63 10.85 -4.06 11.69
N LYS A 64 10.46 -4.32 12.92
CA LYS A 64 10.60 -3.39 14.04
C LYS A 64 12.01 -2.85 14.18
N GLU A 65 13.01 -3.71 14.01
CA GLU A 65 14.43 -3.36 14.17
C GLU A 65 14.94 -2.42 13.07
N PHE A 66 14.21 -2.32 11.97
CA PHE A 66 14.59 -1.51 10.81
C PHE A 66 13.72 -0.27 10.64
N ARG A 67 12.84 0.00 11.58
CA ARG A 67 12.00 1.20 11.55
C ARG A 67 12.84 2.44 11.82
N GLY A 68 12.47 3.54 11.16
CA GLY A 68 13.23 4.79 11.28
C GLY A 68 14.49 4.83 10.43
N MET A 69 14.74 3.82 9.60
CA MET A 69 15.91 3.74 8.74
C MET A 69 15.62 4.01 7.26
N GLY A 70 14.42 4.52 6.96
CA GLY A 70 14.05 4.88 5.59
C GLY A 70 13.56 3.73 4.73
N VAL A 71 13.22 2.58 5.31
CA VAL A 71 12.74 1.42 4.55
C VAL A 71 11.40 1.74 3.86
N PHE A 72 10.44 2.30 4.60
CA PHE A 72 9.17 2.68 4.00
C PHE A 72 9.35 3.72 2.90
N LYS A 73 10.19 4.71 3.14
CA LYS A 73 10.47 5.76 2.16
C LYS A 73 11.05 5.18 0.86
N ALA A 74 11.94 4.21 0.99
CA ALA A 74 12.52 3.52 -0.17
C ALA A 74 11.47 2.70 -0.92
N LEU A 75 10.61 1.97 -0.21
CA LEU A 75 9.52 1.21 -0.81
C LEU A 75 8.54 2.14 -1.54
N TYR A 76 8.15 3.23 -0.90
CA TYR A 76 7.24 4.19 -1.53
C TYR A 76 7.86 4.83 -2.77
N LYS A 77 9.15 5.23 -2.68
CA LYS A 77 9.84 5.81 -3.82
C LYS A 77 9.86 4.85 -5.01
N PHE A 78 10.05 3.57 -4.75
CA PHE A 78 10.02 2.55 -5.78
C PHE A 78 8.66 2.50 -6.49
N ILE A 79 7.56 2.52 -5.71
CA ILE A 79 6.21 2.55 -6.27
C ILE A 79 5.97 3.86 -7.03
N ARG A 80 6.44 4.97 -6.48
CA ARG A 80 6.32 6.30 -7.10
C ARG A 80 7.03 6.32 -8.47
N ASP A 81 8.20 5.73 -8.55
CA ASP A 81 8.95 5.64 -9.81
C ASP A 81 8.21 4.77 -10.83
N ILE A 82 7.59 3.69 -10.41
CA ILE A 82 6.74 2.88 -11.30
C ILE A 82 5.60 3.73 -11.85
N ALA A 83 4.91 4.46 -11.00
CA ALA A 83 3.79 5.30 -11.41
C ALA A 83 4.24 6.41 -12.36
N ASP A 84 5.36 7.07 -12.06
CA ASP A 84 5.86 8.18 -12.86
C ASP A 84 6.35 7.73 -14.24
N ASN A 85 6.77 6.47 -14.39
CA ASN A 85 7.29 5.93 -15.64
C ASN A 85 6.27 5.14 -16.45
N ASP A 86 5.03 5.04 -15.99
CA ASP A 86 3.97 4.33 -16.70
C ASP A 86 2.77 5.26 -16.91
N ASN A 87 2.55 5.66 -18.15
CA ASN A 87 1.45 6.58 -18.48
C ASN A 87 0.07 5.99 -18.24
N ASN A 88 -0.04 4.68 -18.06
CA ASN A 88 -1.31 4.03 -17.75
C ASN A 88 -1.65 4.11 -16.26
N ILE A 89 -0.71 4.56 -15.42
CA ILE A 89 -0.95 4.74 -13.99
C ILE A 89 -1.21 6.23 -13.73
N CYS A 90 -2.37 6.52 -13.16
CA CYS A 90 -2.81 7.89 -12.94
C CYS A 90 -2.60 8.40 -11.52
N GLY A 91 -2.20 7.54 -10.60
CA GLY A 91 -1.92 7.97 -9.23
C GLY A 91 -1.73 6.81 -8.26
N ILE A 92 -1.46 7.18 -7.02
CA ILE A 92 -1.28 6.25 -5.91
C ILE A 92 -2.24 6.68 -4.80
N ARG A 93 -2.96 5.73 -4.24
CA ARG A 93 -3.89 5.97 -3.12
C ARG A 93 -3.62 4.97 -2.00
N LEU A 94 -3.99 5.35 -0.80
CA LEU A 94 -4.00 4.45 0.35
C LEU A 94 -5.05 4.91 1.35
N TYR A 95 -5.41 3.98 2.23
CA TYR A 95 -6.25 4.31 3.39
C TYR A 95 -5.35 4.59 4.58
N VAL A 96 -5.78 5.53 5.38
CA VAL A 96 -5.17 5.77 6.69
C VAL A 96 -6.29 5.93 7.71
N GLU A 97 -6.16 5.27 8.84
CA GLU A 97 -7.12 5.42 9.92
C GLU A 97 -7.12 6.87 10.39
N LYS A 98 -8.32 7.42 10.62
CA LYS A 98 -8.49 8.84 10.96
C LYS A 98 -7.67 9.27 12.17
N GLU A 99 -7.52 8.38 13.14
CA GLU A 99 -6.80 8.65 14.39
C GLU A 99 -5.28 8.47 14.26
N ASN A 100 -4.80 7.91 13.16
CA ASN A 100 -3.37 7.63 12.98
C ASN A 100 -2.64 8.88 12.50
N THR A 101 -2.36 9.79 13.44
CA THR A 101 -1.73 11.07 13.14
C THR A 101 -0.29 10.92 12.66
N ILE A 102 0.42 9.91 13.16
CA ILE A 102 1.81 9.63 12.76
C ILE A 102 1.87 9.23 11.29
N ALA A 103 1.02 8.31 10.87
CA ALA A 103 0.96 7.88 9.47
C ALA A 103 0.55 9.02 8.55
N LYS A 104 -0.46 9.80 8.94
CA LYS A 104 -0.90 10.98 8.16
C LYS A 104 0.24 11.95 7.92
N LYS A 105 1.04 12.23 8.95
CA LYS A 105 2.18 13.12 8.84
C LYS A 105 3.25 12.54 7.91
N THR A 106 3.50 11.24 8.03
CA THR A 106 4.45 10.54 7.17
C THR A 106 4.05 10.66 5.70
N TYR A 107 2.78 10.39 5.38
CA TYR A 107 2.30 10.46 4.00
C TYR A 107 2.34 11.88 3.45
N LYS A 108 1.98 12.86 4.26
CA LYS A 108 2.08 14.27 3.88
C LYS A 108 3.52 14.65 3.57
N ASN A 109 4.46 14.20 4.38
CA ASN A 109 5.88 14.53 4.22
C ASN A 109 6.49 13.93 2.94
N ILE A 110 5.95 12.83 2.42
CA ILE A 110 6.42 12.25 1.17
C ILE A 110 5.66 12.75 -0.05
N GLY A 111 4.80 13.75 0.12
CA GLY A 111 4.13 14.42 -0.99
C GLY A 111 2.71 13.96 -1.28
N MET A 112 2.13 13.13 -0.44
CA MET A 112 0.71 12.76 -0.57
C MET A 112 -0.16 13.79 0.13
N LYS A 113 -1.40 13.88 -0.30
CA LYS A 113 -2.39 14.78 0.32
C LYS A 113 -3.71 14.06 0.50
N GLU A 114 -4.47 14.50 1.49
CA GLU A 114 -5.84 14.01 1.68
C GLU A 114 -6.69 14.39 0.48
N CYS A 115 -7.44 13.42 -0.05
CA CYS A 115 -8.32 13.69 -1.18
C CYS A 115 -9.70 14.18 -0.70
N ASN A 116 -10.52 14.61 -1.66
CA ASN A 116 -11.85 15.19 -1.37
C ASN A 116 -12.97 14.15 -1.31
N TYR A 117 -12.65 12.87 -1.10
CA TYR A 117 -13.65 11.82 -1.08
C TYR A 117 -13.72 11.18 0.28
N TYR A 118 -14.93 10.89 0.74
CA TYR A 118 -15.18 9.99 1.86
C TYR A 118 -15.48 8.62 1.31
N ILE A 119 -15.21 7.61 2.11
CA ILE A 119 -15.52 6.23 1.76
C ILE A 119 -16.78 5.81 2.50
N TYR A 120 -17.74 5.29 1.74
CA TYR A 120 -18.95 4.69 2.28
C TYR A 120 -18.89 3.21 1.95
N GLU A 121 -19.22 2.38 2.91
CA GLU A 121 -19.17 0.94 2.67
C GLU A 121 -20.40 0.24 3.24
N TYR A 122 -20.75 -0.86 2.61
CA TYR A 122 -21.67 -1.83 3.15
C TYR A 122 -20.85 -3.10 3.39
N ASP A 123 -20.56 -3.38 4.66
CA ASP A 123 -19.73 -4.51 5.03
C ASP A 123 -20.62 -5.75 5.18
N LYS A 124 -20.22 -6.85 4.54
CA LYS A 124 -20.98 -8.09 4.56
C LYS A 124 -20.67 -8.97 5.77
N GLU A 125 -19.73 -8.58 6.58
CA GLU A 125 -19.33 -9.33 7.77
C GLU A 125 -20.13 -8.96 9.01
#